data_625dc41dab8bdbe7c3a2974938d2020b
#
_entry.id   625dc41dab8bdbe7c3a2974938d2020b
#
_cell.length_a   1.000
_cell.length_b   1.000
_cell.length_c   1.000
_cell.angle_alpha   90.00
_cell.angle_beta   90.00
_cell.angle_gamma   90.00
#
_symmetry.space_group_name_H-M   'P 1'
#
loop_
_entity.id
_entity.type
_entity.pdbx_description
1 polymer ?
#
loop_
_entity_poly.entity_id
_entity_poly.type
_entity_poly.pdbx_seq_one_letter_code
_entity_poly.pdbx_strand_id
1 'polypeptide(L)'
;MKFLNLLPILVLTTALAACSSAPSDADVQTVVNQADAQTEQLFAPLGLKMGDVFTSEVKVKNKAKQDDGRWLIEAETTITAKKDMKELTEDAQMAVVSIFGDIKKGQPVGGGAVTSKFYMQKGDKGWMATR
;
A
#
# COMPACT_ATOMS: atom_id res chain seq x y z
N MET A 1 16.91 42.78 20.24
CA MET A 1 15.99 43.01 19.13
C MET A 1 16.23 42.12 17.93
N LYS A 2 17.46 41.88 17.56
CA LYS A 2 17.76 40.97 16.43
C LYS A 2 17.37 39.53 16.67
N PHE A 3 17.30 39.11 17.93
CA PHE A 3 16.94 37.72 18.29
C PHE A 3 15.45 37.43 18.10
N LEU A 4 14.57 38.40 18.22
CA LEU A 4 13.13 38.24 18.03
C LEU A 4 12.76 38.02 16.57
N ASN A 5 13.58 38.49 15.64
CA ASN A 5 13.36 38.31 14.20
C ASN A 5 13.81 36.95 13.70
N LEU A 6 14.69 36.28 14.43
CA LEU A 6 15.20 34.95 14.06
C LEU A 6 14.25 33.80 14.44
N LEU A 7 13.47 33.98 15.53
CA LEU A 7 12.56 32.99 16.01
C LEU A 7 11.47 32.59 14.98
N PRO A 8 10.80 33.55 14.31
CA PRO A 8 9.81 33.21 13.29
C PRO A 8 10.39 32.47 12.11
N ILE A 9 11.63 32.79 11.74
CA ILE A 9 12.33 32.16 10.62
C ILE A 9 12.64 30.70 10.93
N LEU A 10 13.08 30.41 12.15
CA LEU A 10 13.33 29.04 12.61
C LEU A 10 12.07 28.17 12.61
N VAL A 11 10.95 28.71 13.06
CA VAL A 11 9.65 28.02 13.06
C VAL A 11 9.22 27.71 11.63
N LEU A 12 9.37 28.66 10.72
CA LEU A 12 9.06 28.46 9.29
C LEU A 12 9.91 27.36 8.67
N THR A 13 11.21 27.34 8.97
CA THR A 13 12.13 26.30 8.46
C THR A 13 11.73 24.92 8.95
N THR A 14 11.35 24.81 10.22
CA THR A 14 10.89 23.53 10.79
C THR A 14 9.59 23.06 10.13
N ALA A 15 8.64 23.95 9.89
CA ALA A 15 7.38 23.64 9.21
C ALA A 15 7.60 23.17 7.77
N LEU A 16 8.51 23.81 7.04
CA LEU A 16 8.88 23.43 5.67
C LEU A 16 9.55 22.04 5.65
N ALA A 17 10.43 21.75 6.60
CA ALA A 17 11.07 20.45 6.72
C ALA A 17 10.03 19.35 6.97
N ALA A 18 9.05 19.59 7.85
CA ALA A 18 7.95 18.64 8.11
C ALA A 18 7.09 18.40 6.87
N CYS A 19 6.79 19.44 6.09
CA CYS A 19 6.01 19.34 4.85
C CYS A 19 6.74 18.62 3.72
N SER A 20 8.08 18.56 3.77
CA SER A 20 8.91 17.92 2.75
C SER A 20 9.27 16.47 3.09
N SER A 21 8.83 15.95 4.22
CA SER A 21 9.13 14.57 4.64
C SER A 21 8.44 13.55 3.74
N ALA A 22 9.19 12.52 3.36
CA ALA A 22 8.66 11.39 2.61
C ALA A 22 7.65 10.58 3.42
N PRO A 23 6.70 9.91 2.76
CA PRO A 23 5.88 8.93 3.47
C PRO A 23 6.77 7.82 4.02
N SER A 24 6.46 7.33 5.22
CA SER A 24 7.15 6.20 5.81
C SER A 24 6.74 4.90 5.12
N ASP A 25 7.49 3.83 5.35
CA ASP A 25 7.11 2.51 4.84
C ASP A 25 5.76 2.06 5.41
N ALA A 26 5.47 2.42 6.66
CA ALA A 26 4.16 2.17 7.28
C ALA A 26 3.03 2.95 6.56
N ASP A 27 3.29 4.18 6.15
CA ASP A 27 2.33 4.98 5.36
C ASP A 27 2.04 4.34 4.01
N VAL A 28 3.08 3.83 3.34
CA VAL A 28 2.94 3.11 2.07
C VAL A 28 2.12 1.83 2.27
N GLN A 29 2.40 1.07 3.32
CA GLN A 29 1.65 -0.15 3.64
C GLN A 29 0.17 0.17 3.89
N THR A 30 -0.13 1.24 4.60
CA THR A 30 -1.50 1.67 4.84
C THR A 30 -2.25 1.98 3.55
N VAL A 31 -1.60 2.68 2.61
CA VAL A 31 -2.20 3.01 1.30
C VAL A 31 -2.44 1.75 0.48
N VAL A 32 -1.50 0.82 0.49
CA VAL A 32 -1.68 -0.48 -0.20
C VAL A 32 -2.82 -1.27 0.42
N ASN A 33 -2.92 -1.30 1.74
CA ASN A 33 -4.00 -1.99 2.45
C ASN A 33 -5.38 -1.40 2.11
N GLN A 34 -5.47 -0.10 1.90
CA GLN A 34 -6.72 0.55 1.46
C GLN A 34 -7.14 0.09 0.06
N ALA A 35 -6.20 -0.11 -0.84
CA ALA A 35 -6.47 -0.67 -2.15
C ALA A 35 -6.93 -2.14 -2.05
N ASP A 36 -6.32 -2.91 -1.17
CA ASP A 36 -6.72 -4.31 -0.91
C ASP A 36 -8.15 -4.40 -0.37
N ALA A 37 -8.59 -3.43 0.44
CA ALA A 37 -9.95 -3.38 0.96
C ALA A 37 -11.00 -3.30 -0.16
N GLN A 38 -10.71 -2.64 -1.27
CA GLN A 38 -11.60 -2.61 -2.43
C GLN A 38 -11.72 -3.99 -3.08
N THR A 39 -10.62 -4.72 -3.18
CA THR A 39 -10.61 -6.10 -3.67
C THR A 39 -11.43 -7.00 -2.76
N GLU A 40 -11.33 -6.81 -1.45
CA GLU A 40 -12.10 -7.58 -0.48
C GLU A 40 -13.61 -7.45 -0.70
N GLN A 41 -14.10 -6.27 -1.09
CA GLN A 41 -15.50 -6.06 -1.39
C GLN A 41 -15.99 -6.90 -2.56
N LEU A 42 -15.13 -7.23 -3.51
CA LEU A 42 -15.47 -8.10 -4.64
C LEU A 42 -15.67 -9.56 -4.21
N PHE A 43 -14.97 -9.99 -3.17
CA PHE A 43 -15.02 -11.36 -2.68
C PHE A 43 -16.00 -11.57 -1.51
N ALA A 44 -16.43 -10.49 -0.86
CA ALA A 44 -17.35 -10.56 0.27
C ALA A 44 -18.66 -11.32 -0.05
N PRO A 45 -19.31 -11.11 -1.22
CA PRO A 45 -20.52 -11.87 -1.56
C PRO A 45 -20.32 -13.38 -1.66
N LEU A 46 -19.07 -13.83 -1.87
CA LEU A 46 -18.71 -15.26 -1.93
C LEU A 46 -18.38 -15.84 -0.56
N GLY A 47 -18.51 -15.05 0.51
CA GLY A 47 -18.13 -15.45 1.86
C GLY A 47 -16.63 -15.54 2.07
N LEU A 48 -15.84 -14.95 1.19
CA LEU A 48 -14.38 -15.00 1.21
C LEU A 48 -13.81 -13.73 1.81
N LYS A 49 -12.99 -13.89 2.84
CA LYS A 49 -12.17 -12.80 3.39
C LYS A 49 -10.74 -12.95 2.88
N MET A 50 -10.25 -11.93 2.21
CA MET A 50 -8.90 -11.97 1.62
C MET A 50 -7.82 -12.22 2.67
N GLY A 51 -7.94 -11.62 3.85
CA GLY A 51 -6.98 -11.83 4.93
C GLY A 51 -6.95 -13.24 5.51
N ASP A 52 -8.00 -14.05 5.30
CA ASP A 52 -8.02 -15.46 5.71
C ASP A 52 -7.30 -16.35 4.70
N VAL A 53 -7.19 -15.91 3.45
CA VAL A 53 -6.64 -16.72 2.35
C VAL A 53 -5.24 -16.25 1.95
N PHE A 54 -4.96 -14.97 2.09
CA PHE A 54 -3.69 -14.38 1.64
C PHE A 54 -3.05 -13.48 2.69
N THR A 55 -1.73 -13.42 2.68
CA THR A 55 -0.95 -12.36 3.33
C THR A 55 -0.32 -11.49 2.26
N SER A 56 -0.24 -10.19 2.52
CA SER A 56 0.39 -9.23 1.62
C SER A 56 1.60 -8.60 2.32
N GLU A 57 2.74 -8.62 1.66
CA GLU A 57 3.95 -7.97 2.13
C GLU A 57 4.36 -6.91 1.12
N VAL A 58 4.60 -5.70 1.58
CA VAL A 58 5.03 -4.57 0.75
C VAL A 58 6.44 -4.19 1.09
N LYS A 59 7.29 -4.14 0.07
CA LYS A 59 8.67 -3.67 0.19
C LYS A 59 8.83 -2.41 -0.64
N VAL A 60 9.13 -1.30 0.02
CA VAL A 60 9.33 -0.02 -0.65
C VAL A 60 10.71 -0.02 -1.28
N LYS A 61 10.76 0.21 -2.60
CA LYS A 61 12.00 0.23 -3.36
C LYS A 61 12.53 1.63 -3.58
N ASN A 62 11.64 2.60 -3.80
CA ASN A 62 12.04 3.98 -4.05
C ASN A 62 10.92 4.96 -3.70
N LYS A 63 11.32 6.15 -3.29
CA LYS A 63 10.44 7.29 -3.00
C LYS A 63 11.07 8.52 -3.65
N ALA A 64 10.36 9.14 -4.59
CA ALA A 64 10.86 10.31 -5.31
C ALA A 64 9.85 11.46 -5.24
N LYS A 65 10.29 12.58 -4.67
CA LYS A 65 9.45 13.77 -4.59
C LYS A 65 9.29 14.40 -5.97
N GLN A 66 8.05 14.72 -6.32
CA GLN A 66 7.70 15.37 -7.58
C GLN A 66 7.63 16.89 -7.40
N ASP A 67 7.70 17.63 -8.50
CA ASP A 67 7.64 19.09 -8.50
C ASP A 67 6.30 19.62 -7.97
N ASP A 68 5.22 18.86 -8.12
CA ASP A 68 3.88 19.21 -7.64
C ASP A 68 3.63 18.84 -6.16
N GLY A 69 4.65 18.33 -5.47
CA GLY A 69 4.54 17.97 -4.05
C GLY A 69 4.08 16.56 -3.79
N ARG A 70 3.68 15.80 -4.83
CA ARG A 70 3.38 14.38 -4.68
C ARG A 70 4.66 13.56 -4.59
N TRP A 71 4.55 12.36 -4.09
CA TRP A 71 5.66 11.40 -4.05
C TRP A 71 5.36 10.23 -4.97
N LEU A 72 6.29 9.95 -5.87
CA LEU A 72 6.22 8.73 -6.68
C LEU A 72 6.83 7.60 -5.88
N ILE A 73 6.03 6.59 -5.62
CA ILE A 73 6.42 5.42 -4.84
C ILE A 73 6.59 4.23 -5.77
N GLU A 74 7.72 3.56 -5.66
CA GLU A 74 7.95 2.26 -6.28
C GLU A 74 7.95 1.22 -5.18
N ALA A 75 7.02 0.29 -5.24
CA ALA A 75 6.85 -0.75 -4.23
C ALA A 75 6.73 -2.13 -4.87
N GLU A 76 7.30 -3.10 -4.20
CA GLU A 76 7.21 -4.52 -4.57
C GLU A 76 6.25 -5.19 -3.59
N THR A 77 5.18 -5.78 -4.11
CA THR A 77 4.17 -6.47 -3.30
C THR A 77 4.25 -7.95 -3.58
N THR A 78 4.32 -8.74 -2.52
CA THR A 78 4.25 -10.19 -2.59
C THR A 78 3.00 -10.65 -1.85
N ILE A 79 2.14 -11.38 -2.53
CA ILE A 79 0.94 -11.99 -1.94
C ILE A 79 1.23 -13.47 -1.79
N THR A 80 1.06 -13.99 -0.58
CA THR A 80 1.33 -15.39 -0.26
C THR A 80 0.04 -16.06 0.19
N ALA A 81 -0.22 -17.26 -0.31
CA ALA A 81 -1.39 -18.02 0.09
C ALA A 81 -1.24 -18.59 1.50
N LYS A 82 -2.28 -18.45 2.30
CA LYS A 82 -2.40 -19.05 3.65
C LYS A 82 -3.11 -20.39 3.62
N LYS A 83 -3.74 -20.71 2.51
CA LYS A 83 -4.53 -21.93 2.33
C LYS A 83 -4.24 -22.56 0.98
N ASP A 84 -4.49 -23.87 0.88
CA ASP A 84 -4.53 -24.57 -0.40
C ASP A 84 -5.89 -24.34 -1.09
N MET A 85 -5.91 -24.43 -2.40
CA MET A 85 -7.13 -24.23 -3.19
C MET A 85 -8.29 -25.14 -2.70
N LYS A 86 -7.99 -26.38 -2.35
CA LYS A 86 -8.99 -27.37 -1.88
C LYS A 86 -9.65 -27.01 -0.57
N GLU A 87 -9.08 -26.09 0.21
CA GLU A 87 -9.66 -25.60 1.47
C GLU A 87 -10.74 -24.55 1.27
N LEU A 88 -10.91 -24.07 0.03
CA LEU A 88 -11.90 -23.07 -0.33
C LEU A 88 -13.18 -23.73 -0.83
N THR A 89 -14.31 -23.02 -0.73
CA THR A 89 -15.55 -23.42 -1.37
C THR A 89 -15.41 -23.41 -2.90
N GLU A 90 -16.26 -24.11 -3.63
CA GLU A 90 -16.19 -24.15 -5.10
C GLU A 90 -16.28 -22.76 -5.72
N ASP A 91 -17.19 -21.92 -5.24
CA ASP A 91 -17.36 -20.57 -5.73
C ASP A 91 -16.13 -19.72 -5.47
N ALA A 92 -15.53 -19.85 -4.29
CA ALA A 92 -14.30 -19.17 -3.93
C ALA A 92 -13.12 -19.67 -4.78
N GLN A 93 -13.03 -20.97 -5.05
CA GLN A 93 -12.01 -21.53 -5.93
C GLN A 93 -12.09 -20.93 -7.33
N MET A 94 -13.28 -20.83 -7.90
CA MET A 94 -13.46 -20.24 -9.23
C MET A 94 -13.01 -18.78 -9.27
N ALA A 95 -13.39 -18.00 -8.26
CA ALA A 95 -13.00 -16.60 -8.17
C ALA A 95 -11.49 -16.44 -8.01
N VAL A 96 -10.88 -17.22 -7.14
CA VAL A 96 -9.43 -17.16 -6.87
C VAL A 96 -8.64 -17.61 -8.10
N VAL A 97 -9.02 -18.69 -8.75
CA VAL A 97 -8.30 -19.19 -9.93
C VAL A 97 -8.36 -18.22 -11.09
N SER A 98 -9.50 -17.50 -11.25
CA SER A 98 -9.63 -16.54 -12.35
C SER A 98 -8.76 -15.30 -12.18
N ILE A 99 -8.44 -14.92 -10.95
CA ILE A 99 -7.66 -13.72 -10.66
C ILE A 99 -6.18 -14.05 -10.38
N PHE A 100 -5.93 -15.07 -9.60
CA PHE A 100 -4.58 -15.40 -9.09
C PHE A 100 -4.02 -16.70 -9.66
N GLY A 101 -4.82 -17.51 -10.34
CA GLY A 101 -4.43 -18.86 -10.72
C GLY A 101 -4.55 -19.84 -9.55
N ASP A 102 -3.90 -20.99 -9.67
CA ASP A 102 -3.87 -21.99 -8.60
C ASP A 102 -3.03 -21.48 -7.43
N ILE A 103 -3.49 -21.76 -6.21
CA ILE A 103 -2.78 -21.36 -5.00
C ILE A 103 -2.37 -22.57 -4.18
N LYS A 104 -1.22 -22.47 -3.51
CA LYS A 104 -0.71 -23.46 -2.57
C LYS A 104 -0.28 -22.75 -1.29
N LYS A 105 -0.66 -23.29 -0.16
CA LYS A 105 -0.29 -22.75 1.15
C LYS A 105 1.22 -22.51 1.26
N GLY A 106 1.60 -21.31 1.68
CA GLY A 106 2.99 -20.89 1.87
C GLY A 106 3.69 -20.48 0.59
N GLN A 107 3.02 -20.49 -0.57
CA GLN A 107 3.61 -20.11 -1.84
C GLN A 107 3.11 -18.73 -2.29
N PRO A 108 3.98 -17.92 -2.92
CA PRO A 108 3.54 -16.69 -3.55
C PRO A 108 2.54 -16.95 -4.67
N VAL A 109 1.56 -16.08 -4.79
CA VAL A 109 0.56 -16.14 -5.88
C VAL A 109 0.97 -15.21 -7.02
N GLY A 110 0.44 -15.47 -8.22
CA GLY A 110 0.66 -14.63 -9.37
C GLY A 110 2.10 -14.56 -9.88
N GLY A 111 2.91 -15.59 -9.60
CA GLY A 111 4.29 -15.66 -10.09
C GLY A 111 5.33 -14.96 -9.22
N GLY A 112 4.95 -14.52 -8.03
CA GLY A 112 5.88 -13.91 -7.06
C GLY A 112 5.63 -12.42 -6.84
N ALA A 113 6.69 -11.67 -6.62
CA ALA A 113 6.60 -10.25 -6.33
C ALA A 113 6.22 -9.42 -7.56
N VAL A 114 5.33 -8.46 -7.37
CA VAL A 114 4.90 -7.52 -8.42
C VAL A 114 5.36 -6.12 -8.03
N THR A 115 6.09 -5.49 -8.94
CA THR A 115 6.51 -4.09 -8.77
C THR A 115 5.44 -3.17 -9.33
N SER A 116 5.04 -2.19 -8.54
CA SER A 116 4.08 -1.17 -8.96
C SER A 116 4.60 0.23 -8.62
N LYS A 117 4.14 1.20 -9.38
CA LYS A 117 4.43 2.61 -9.16
C LYS A 117 3.11 3.37 -8.98
N PHE A 118 3.06 4.21 -7.99
CA PHE A 118 1.89 5.04 -7.71
C PHE A 118 2.30 6.33 -7.01
N TYR A 119 1.43 7.33 -7.08
CA TYR A 119 1.66 8.60 -6.42
C TYR A 119 0.97 8.63 -5.07
N MET A 120 1.64 9.23 -4.09
CA MET A 120 1.08 9.51 -2.77
C MET A 120 1.11 11.01 -2.50
N GLN A 121 0.08 11.48 -1.84
CA GLN A 121 -0.05 12.87 -1.41
C GLN A 121 -0.55 12.92 0.02
N LYS A 122 -0.02 13.83 0.82
CA LYS A 122 -0.48 14.03 2.18
C LYS A 122 -1.72 14.91 2.19
N GLY A 123 -2.80 14.38 2.77
CA GLY A 123 -4.05 15.10 2.98
C GLY A 123 -4.30 15.34 4.47
N ASP A 124 -5.49 15.85 4.79
CA ASP A 124 -5.88 16.16 6.17
C ASP A 124 -5.94 14.93 7.07
N LYS A 125 -6.23 13.78 6.49
CA LYS A 125 -6.36 12.50 7.21
C LYS A 125 -5.14 11.59 7.04
N GLY A 126 -4.03 12.13 6.57
CA GLY A 126 -2.81 11.39 6.33
C GLY A 126 -2.51 11.16 4.86
N TRP A 127 -1.66 10.21 4.57
CA TRP A 127 -1.24 9.89 3.21
C TRP A 127 -2.33 9.15 2.45
N MET A 128 -2.48 9.49 1.16
CA MET A 128 -3.43 8.86 0.26
C MET A 128 -2.80 8.63 -1.11
N ALA A 129 -3.26 7.61 -1.83
CA ALA A 129 -2.89 7.41 -3.22
C ALA A 129 -3.59 8.43 -4.10
N THR A 130 -2.87 8.97 -5.10
CA THR A 130 -3.43 9.87 -6.10
C THR A 130 -3.10 9.37 -7.50
N ARG A 131 -3.86 9.83 -8.49
CA ARG A 131 -3.62 9.52 -9.90
C ARG A 131 -2.76 10.56 -10.58
#